data_d3650046930759b4ae3bf9d80aea6c2a
#
_entry.id   d3650046930759b4ae3bf9d80aea6c2a
#
_cell.length_a   1.000
_cell.length_b   1.000
_cell.length_c   1.000
_cell.angle_alpha   90.00
_cell.angle_beta   90.00
_cell.angle_gamma   90.00
#
_symmetry.space_group_name_H-M   'P 1'
#
loop_
_entity.id
_entity.type
_entity.pdbx_description
1 polymer ?
#
loop_
_entity_poly.entity_id
_entity_poly.type
_entity_poly.pdbx_seq_one_letter_code
_entity_poly.pdbx_strand_id
1 'polypeptide(L)'
;MHGRLGGTMCLPARRRALGWHQYSTRLCTLALASVLLVGCGSSSASVPTSTPLPVVGRPAFLAPYTIFVTDLATGNLDQLGVATVRVSRSIHGLGLSSDGRTLYVSDISDDRVVAYALAGGKLGAWHTARVGSQPVHMVATLDGRTLYVTNFAGRSVSVVDTATWTRSRDIAVPANPHGIVLSPEGRWAYVACFGGSAIAVLDTQAATLAGTITLPAPSQPYGIAISPDGRYIYASDNLLGRLFVVDTRTRALAGTVPIGVKPALIARSPDGRTLYVTNGASRTVSVLDIGAHPADPRLRASITVDGYPHGLAVTPDGRYVVVADTTGRDLSVIDTRTNAVATTIPAGEDPNDVIIPG
;
A
#
# COMPACT_ATOMS: atom_id res chain seq x y z
N MET A 1 15.36 -35.77 -60.67
CA MET A 1 13.94 -35.99 -60.44
C MET A 1 13.70 -35.74 -59.00
N HIS A 2 13.15 -34.62 -58.68
CA HIS A 2 11.91 -34.29 -57.98
C HIS A 2 11.79 -34.94 -56.57
N GLY A 3 11.61 -34.24 -55.46
CA GLY A 3 11.18 -32.87 -55.19
C GLY A 3 10.90 -32.64 -53.70
N ARG A 4 10.88 -31.38 -53.34
CA ARG A 4 10.12 -30.68 -52.27
C ARG A 4 10.28 -31.11 -50.79
N LEU A 5 11.01 -30.39 -49.98
CA LEU A 5 10.71 -29.13 -49.24
C LEU A 5 9.37 -29.17 -48.48
N GLY A 6 9.46 -29.18 -47.14
CA GLY A 6 8.42 -28.88 -46.19
C GLY A 6 9.04 -28.17 -44.97
N GLY A 7 9.22 -26.86 -45.05
CA GLY A 7 9.67 -26.06 -43.92
C GLY A 7 8.53 -25.81 -42.97
N THR A 8 8.74 -26.14 -41.71
CA THR A 8 7.85 -25.77 -40.61
C THR A 8 8.40 -24.52 -39.93
N MET A 9 7.73 -23.38 -40.13
CA MET A 9 7.98 -22.14 -39.43
C MET A 9 7.58 -22.30 -37.96
N CYS A 10 8.56 -22.23 -37.07
CA CYS A 10 8.31 -21.98 -35.64
C CYS A 10 8.02 -20.50 -35.44
N LEU A 11 6.79 -20.19 -35.03
CA LEU A 11 6.39 -18.87 -34.53
C LEU A 11 6.91 -18.69 -33.10
N PRO A 12 7.45 -17.53 -32.73
CA PRO A 12 7.88 -17.30 -31.34
C PRO A 12 6.69 -17.16 -30.42
N ALA A 13 6.72 -17.93 -29.34
CA ALA A 13 5.77 -17.83 -28.21
C ALA A 13 5.81 -16.43 -27.60
N ARG A 14 4.75 -15.66 -27.79
CA ARG A 14 4.49 -14.43 -27.01
C ARG A 14 4.32 -14.80 -25.56
N ARG A 15 5.29 -14.48 -24.72
CA ARG A 15 5.13 -14.46 -23.26
C ARG A 15 4.11 -13.39 -22.91
N ARG A 16 2.91 -13.81 -22.50
CA ARG A 16 1.92 -12.94 -21.90
C ARG A 16 2.44 -12.55 -20.51
N ALA A 17 2.64 -11.26 -20.30
CA ALA A 17 2.77 -10.70 -18.95
C ALA A 17 1.47 -11.01 -18.21
N LEU A 18 1.55 -11.83 -17.17
CA LEU A 18 0.46 -12.09 -16.25
C LEU A 18 0.28 -10.84 -15.38
N GLY A 19 -0.61 -9.95 -15.82
CA GLY A 19 -1.04 -8.81 -15.05
C GLY A 19 -2.07 -9.22 -14.00
N TRP A 20 -2.26 -8.40 -13.01
CA TRP A 20 -3.20 -8.44 -11.90
C TRP A 20 -4.67 -8.79 -12.25
N HIS A 21 -5.01 -8.97 -13.52
CA HIS A 21 -6.36 -9.27 -14.00
C HIS A 21 -6.94 -10.64 -13.61
N GLN A 22 -6.24 -11.50 -12.92
CA GLN A 22 -6.80 -12.82 -12.55
C GLN A 22 -7.66 -12.81 -11.28
N TYR A 23 -7.70 -11.72 -10.52
CA TYR A 23 -8.56 -11.64 -9.31
C TYR A 23 -9.83 -10.81 -9.48
N SER A 24 -9.96 -10.00 -10.55
CA SER A 24 -11.14 -9.14 -10.78
C SER A 24 -12.09 -9.59 -11.92
N THR A 25 -11.85 -10.73 -12.57
CA THR A 25 -12.65 -11.14 -13.77
C THR A 25 -13.85 -12.02 -13.49
N ARG A 26 -14.50 -11.92 -12.34
CA ARG A 26 -15.77 -12.63 -12.12
C ARG A 26 -17.04 -11.78 -12.08
N LEU A 27 -16.99 -10.47 -12.34
CA LEU A 27 -18.20 -9.65 -12.38
C LEU A 27 -18.07 -8.50 -13.38
N CYS A 28 -18.19 -8.80 -14.67
CA CYS A 28 -18.59 -7.82 -15.69
C CYS A 28 -19.15 -8.52 -16.93
N THR A 29 -20.39 -8.96 -16.82
CA THR A 29 -21.25 -9.17 -18.00
C THR A 29 -22.64 -8.67 -17.66
N LEU A 30 -23.16 -7.79 -18.55
CA LEU A 30 -24.51 -7.23 -18.63
C LEU A 30 -24.70 -5.83 -18.02
N ALA A 31 -24.59 -4.81 -18.87
CA ALA A 31 -25.71 -3.97 -19.28
C ALA A 31 -25.24 -2.83 -20.19
N LEU A 32 -25.47 -2.98 -21.48
CA LEU A 32 -25.59 -1.86 -22.42
C LEU A 32 -27.01 -1.33 -22.31
N ALA A 33 -27.20 -0.04 -22.01
CA ALA A 33 -28.31 0.74 -22.55
C ALA A 33 -28.19 2.24 -22.19
N SER A 34 -28.15 3.03 -23.26
CA SER A 34 -28.81 4.35 -23.43
C SER A 34 -28.17 5.61 -22.82
N VAL A 35 -27.55 6.35 -23.72
CA VAL A 35 -27.21 7.78 -23.66
C VAL A 35 -28.44 8.63 -23.55
N LEU A 36 -28.46 9.62 -22.65
CA LEU A 36 -29.18 10.88 -22.76
C LEU A 36 -28.36 12.02 -22.20
N LEU A 37 -28.04 12.96 -23.10
CA LEU A 37 -27.43 14.26 -22.81
C LEU A 37 -28.46 15.16 -22.11
N VAL A 38 -28.11 15.75 -20.96
CA VAL A 38 -28.70 17.03 -20.52
C VAL A 38 -27.72 17.78 -19.60
N GLY A 39 -27.37 19.02 -19.99
CA GLY A 39 -27.32 20.18 -19.14
C GLY A 39 -26.11 20.38 -18.22
N CYS A 40 -25.30 21.39 -18.57
CA CYS A 40 -24.40 22.11 -17.65
C CYS A 40 -25.17 22.69 -16.46
N GLY A 41 -24.89 22.21 -15.27
CA GLY A 41 -25.31 22.81 -14.02
C GLY A 41 -24.17 22.72 -13.03
N SER A 42 -23.69 23.86 -12.53
CA SER A 42 -22.77 23.95 -11.41
C SER A 42 -23.40 23.32 -10.16
N SER A 43 -23.07 22.10 -9.86
CA SER A 43 -23.52 21.43 -8.64
C SER A 43 -22.42 21.47 -7.60
N SER A 44 -22.68 22.18 -6.51
CA SER A 44 -22.03 21.98 -5.22
C SER A 44 -22.12 20.49 -4.86
N ALA A 45 -20.99 19.79 -4.85
CA ALA A 45 -20.94 18.38 -4.51
C ALA A 45 -21.40 18.20 -3.06
N SER A 46 -22.57 17.63 -2.89
CA SER A 46 -23.05 17.16 -1.58
C SER A 46 -22.15 16.01 -1.10
N VAL A 47 -21.75 16.07 0.17
CA VAL A 47 -21.08 14.99 0.88
C VAL A 47 -21.89 13.69 0.66
N PRO A 48 -21.27 12.59 0.18
CA PRO A 48 -22.00 11.33 0.05
C PRO A 48 -22.51 10.90 1.43
N THR A 49 -23.81 10.61 1.50
CA THR A 49 -24.47 10.15 2.73
C THR A 49 -23.87 8.83 3.18
N SER A 50 -23.26 8.85 4.38
CA SER A 50 -22.77 7.66 5.04
C SER A 50 -23.93 6.75 5.45
N THR A 51 -23.97 5.51 4.94
CA THR A 51 -24.83 4.48 5.50
C THR A 51 -24.09 3.81 6.63
N PRO A 52 -24.58 3.81 7.88
CA PRO A 52 -23.91 3.08 8.95
C PRO A 52 -23.93 1.59 8.63
N LEU A 53 -22.74 0.95 8.57
CA LEU A 53 -22.66 -0.49 8.66
C LEU A 53 -23.20 -0.94 10.03
N PRO A 54 -23.82 -2.15 10.15
CA PRO A 54 -24.15 -2.69 11.44
C PRO A 54 -22.89 -2.68 12.30
N VAL A 55 -22.95 -1.99 13.45
CA VAL A 55 -21.86 -1.91 14.41
C VAL A 55 -21.61 -3.31 14.95
N VAL A 56 -20.79 -4.09 14.26
CA VAL A 56 -20.21 -5.31 14.83
C VAL A 56 -19.29 -4.83 15.93
N GLY A 57 -19.56 -5.31 17.17
CA GLY A 57 -18.95 -4.77 18.37
C GLY A 57 -17.43 -4.69 18.28
N ARG A 58 -16.92 -3.48 18.12
CA ARG A 58 -15.49 -3.20 18.24
C ARG A 58 -15.03 -3.61 19.64
N PRO A 59 -13.99 -4.48 19.78
CA PRO A 59 -13.48 -4.87 21.09
C PRO A 59 -13.11 -3.65 21.95
N ALA A 60 -13.44 -3.68 23.22
CA ALA A 60 -13.23 -2.55 24.14
C ALA A 60 -11.76 -2.10 24.20
N PHE A 61 -10.81 -3.03 24.04
CA PHE A 61 -9.37 -2.71 24.05
C PHE A 61 -8.90 -1.93 22.82
N LEU A 62 -9.68 -1.92 21.73
CA LEU A 62 -9.42 -1.08 20.56
C LEU A 62 -10.12 0.28 20.62
N ALA A 63 -10.97 0.52 21.60
CA ALA A 63 -11.71 1.78 21.73
C ALA A 63 -10.83 3.05 21.71
N PRO A 64 -9.59 3.05 22.24
CA PRO A 64 -8.72 4.23 22.17
C PRO A 64 -8.23 4.60 20.78
N TYR A 65 -8.24 3.66 19.80
CA TYR A 65 -7.61 3.89 18.52
C TYR A 65 -8.62 4.24 17.44
N THR A 66 -8.33 5.20 16.59
CA THR A 66 -9.05 5.41 15.35
C THR A 66 -8.43 4.51 14.27
N ILE A 67 -9.23 3.67 13.61
CA ILE A 67 -8.75 2.71 12.61
C ILE A 67 -9.49 2.97 11.31
N PHE A 68 -8.75 3.24 10.23
CA PHE A 68 -9.29 3.35 8.89
C PHE A 68 -8.88 2.16 8.05
N VAL A 69 -9.81 1.67 7.24
CA VAL A 69 -9.63 0.52 6.35
C VAL A 69 -10.14 0.89 4.97
N THR A 70 -9.37 0.59 3.93
CA THR A 70 -9.86 0.66 2.55
C THR A 70 -10.49 -0.65 2.14
N ASP A 71 -11.59 -0.57 1.40
CA ASP A 71 -12.20 -1.72 0.75
C ASP A 71 -12.01 -1.58 -0.78
N LEU A 72 -11.17 -2.45 -1.34
CA LEU A 72 -10.78 -2.41 -2.75
C LEU A 72 -11.96 -2.73 -3.69
N ALA A 73 -12.83 -3.64 -3.29
CA ALA A 73 -13.95 -4.09 -4.12
C ALA A 73 -15.09 -3.08 -4.16
N THR A 74 -15.35 -2.40 -3.04
CA THR A 74 -16.49 -1.48 -2.93
C THR A 74 -16.11 -0.02 -3.09
N GLY A 75 -14.82 0.32 -2.93
CA GLY A 75 -14.34 1.70 -2.93
C GLY A 75 -14.77 2.48 -1.68
N ASN A 76 -15.03 1.78 -0.59
CA ASN A 76 -15.36 2.35 0.71
C ASN A 76 -14.12 2.58 1.55
N LEU A 77 -14.14 3.68 2.29
CA LEU A 77 -13.24 3.97 3.40
C LEU A 77 -14.03 3.75 4.68
N ASP A 78 -13.68 2.72 5.42
CA ASP A 78 -14.33 2.38 6.68
C ASP A 78 -13.55 2.97 7.85
N GLN A 79 -14.22 3.77 8.66
CA GLN A 79 -13.75 4.13 9.99
C GLN A 79 -14.37 3.14 10.98
N LEU A 80 -13.57 2.20 11.45
CA LEU A 80 -14.01 1.03 12.21
C LEU A 80 -14.91 1.39 13.41
N GLY A 81 -16.15 0.90 13.39
CA GLY A 81 -17.14 1.14 14.45
C GLY A 81 -17.71 2.56 14.50
N VAL A 82 -17.49 3.38 13.46
CA VAL A 82 -17.97 4.77 13.41
C VAL A 82 -18.77 5.05 12.16
N ALA A 83 -18.16 4.94 10.98
CA ALA A 83 -18.79 5.30 9.71
C ALA A 83 -18.09 4.66 8.52
N THR A 84 -18.82 4.54 7.42
CA THR A 84 -18.30 4.19 6.10
C THR A 84 -18.51 5.35 5.15
N VAL A 85 -17.48 5.74 4.41
CA VAL A 85 -17.55 6.78 3.38
C VAL A 85 -17.25 6.14 2.03
N ARG A 86 -18.17 6.25 1.08
CA ARG A 86 -17.87 5.84 -0.28
C ARG A 86 -17.01 6.88 -0.97
N VAL A 87 -15.78 6.49 -1.34
CA VAL A 87 -14.82 7.40 -1.99
C VAL A 87 -14.98 7.34 -3.50
N SER A 88 -15.06 6.11 -4.07
CA SER A 88 -15.16 5.89 -5.51
C SER A 88 -15.67 4.48 -5.83
N ARG A 89 -15.21 3.88 -6.93
CA ARG A 89 -15.50 2.48 -7.26
C ARG A 89 -14.46 1.52 -6.69
N SER A 90 -13.22 1.96 -6.56
CA SER A 90 -12.11 1.15 -6.05
C SER A 90 -11.02 2.05 -5.49
N ILE A 91 -10.63 1.80 -4.24
CA ILE A 91 -9.56 2.51 -3.53
C ILE A 91 -8.53 1.50 -3.03
N HIS A 92 -7.26 1.93 -2.86
CA HIS A 92 -6.19 1.01 -2.51
C HIS A 92 -5.50 1.40 -1.20
N GLY A 93 -4.55 2.32 -1.24
CA GLY A 93 -3.66 2.62 -0.14
C GLY A 93 -4.07 3.83 0.68
N LEU A 94 -3.60 3.85 1.90
CA LEU A 94 -3.77 4.92 2.87
C LEU A 94 -2.44 5.60 3.17
N GLY A 95 -2.50 6.86 3.54
CA GLY A 95 -1.37 7.65 4.01
C GLY A 95 -1.80 8.70 5.01
N LEU A 96 -0.89 9.16 5.85
CA LEU A 96 -1.11 10.27 6.78
C LEU A 96 -0.12 11.39 6.51
N SER A 97 -0.55 12.63 6.74
CA SER A 97 0.38 13.74 6.88
C SER A 97 1.25 13.55 8.12
N SER A 98 2.43 14.17 8.13
CA SER A 98 3.38 14.06 9.23
C SER A 98 2.83 14.55 10.58
N ASP A 99 1.86 15.46 10.56
CA ASP A 99 1.17 15.97 11.74
C ASP A 99 -0.10 15.15 12.12
N GLY A 100 -0.39 14.08 11.36
CA GLY A 100 -1.56 13.20 11.59
C GLY A 100 -2.93 13.85 11.31
N ARG A 101 -2.96 15.06 10.74
CA ARG A 101 -4.21 15.83 10.55
C ARG A 101 -4.87 15.64 9.18
N THR A 102 -4.20 14.96 8.26
CA THR A 102 -4.75 14.66 6.93
C THR A 102 -4.60 13.19 6.62
N LEU A 103 -5.72 12.55 6.28
CA LEU A 103 -5.75 11.20 5.75
C LEU A 103 -5.80 11.25 4.22
N TYR A 104 -4.88 10.57 3.57
CA TYR A 104 -4.82 10.40 2.13
C TYR A 104 -5.33 9.03 1.72
N VAL A 105 -6.11 8.97 0.65
CA VAL A 105 -6.66 7.74 0.08
C VAL A 105 -6.36 7.72 -1.41
N SER A 106 -5.75 6.65 -1.92
CA SER A 106 -5.56 6.47 -3.35
C SER A 106 -6.81 5.88 -4.00
N ASP A 107 -7.33 6.59 -4.99
CA ASP A 107 -8.47 6.20 -5.81
C ASP A 107 -7.95 5.67 -7.15
N ILE A 108 -7.84 4.34 -7.25
CA ILE A 108 -7.29 3.67 -8.43
C ILE A 108 -8.25 3.67 -9.61
N SER A 109 -9.55 3.87 -9.37
CA SER A 109 -10.55 3.90 -10.43
C SER A 109 -10.61 5.22 -11.17
N ASP A 110 -10.21 6.33 -10.53
CA ASP A 110 -10.34 7.67 -11.09
C ASP A 110 -8.97 8.40 -11.20
N ASP A 111 -7.85 7.67 -11.01
CA ASP A 111 -6.47 8.18 -11.11
C ASP A 111 -6.26 9.46 -10.29
N ARG A 112 -6.66 9.43 -9.01
CA ARG A 112 -6.55 10.57 -8.09
C ARG A 112 -6.20 10.15 -6.66
N VAL A 113 -5.81 11.12 -5.87
CA VAL A 113 -5.76 11.01 -4.40
C VAL A 113 -6.88 11.85 -3.82
N VAL A 114 -7.54 11.32 -2.80
CA VAL A 114 -8.51 12.05 -1.97
C VAL A 114 -7.87 12.29 -0.61
N ALA A 115 -7.93 13.53 -0.13
CA ALA A 115 -7.37 13.94 1.17
C ALA A 115 -8.48 14.43 2.08
N TYR A 116 -8.63 13.82 3.24
CA TYR A 116 -9.59 14.19 4.26
C TYR A 116 -8.89 14.86 5.44
N ALA A 117 -9.40 16.00 5.89
CA ALA A 117 -8.99 16.56 7.16
C ALA A 117 -9.39 15.63 8.31
N LEU A 118 -8.49 15.40 9.26
CA LEU A 118 -8.73 14.64 10.48
C LEU A 118 -8.75 15.58 11.68
N ALA A 119 -9.89 15.62 12.39
CA ALA A 119 -10.03 16.39 13.62
C ALA A 119 -10.62 15.49 14.69
N GLY A 120 -9.85 15.18 15.72
CA GLY A 120 -10.29 14.26 16.79
C GLY A 120 -10.71 12.89 16.25
N GLY A 121 -9.98 12.37 15.27
CA GLY A 121 -10.26 11.09 14.61
C GLY A 121 -11.46 11.08 13.67
N LYS A 122 -12.10 12.23 13.39
CA LYS A 122 -13.24 12.33 12.48
C LYS A 122 -12.81 12.87 11.13
N LEU A 123 -13.37 12.30 10.04
CA LEU A 123 -13.20 12.79 8.68
C LEU A 123 -13.98 14.11 8.50
N GLY A 124 -13.29 15.14 8.06
CA GLY A 124 -13.82 16.46 7.75
C GLY A 124 -13.79 16.80 6.26
N ALA A 125 -13.61 18.09 5.96
CA ALA A 125 -13.48 18.58 4.59
C ALA A 125 -12.41 17.81 3.80
N TRP A 126 -12.62 17.68 2.50
CA TRP A 126 -11.75 16.91 1.64
C TRP A 126 -11.30 17.68 0.39
N HIS A 127 -10.16 17.27 -0.15
CA HIS A 127 -9.60 17.75 -1.41
C HIS A 127 -9.27 16.57 -2.32
N THR A 128 -9.09 16.84 -3.60
CA THR A 128 -8.62 15.83 -4.56
C THR A 128 -7.52 16.38 -5.43
N ALA A 129 -6.58 15.51 -5.79
CA ALA A 129 -5.56 15.80 -6.79
C ALA A 129 -5.53 14.66 -7.82
N ARG A 130 -5.56 15.00 -9.12
CA ARG A 130 -5.31 14.02 -10.18
C ARG A 130 -3.83 13.64 -10.17
N VAL A 131 -3.56 12.33 -10.32
CA VAL A 131 -2.22 11.75 -10.34
C VAL A 131 -2.02 10.88 -11.57
N GLY A 132 -0.96 10.09 -11.62
CA GLY A 132 -0.77 9.12 -12.71
C GLY A 132 -1.65 7.88 -12.55
N SER A 133 -1.55 6.95 -13.52
CA SER A 133 -2.47 5.81 -13.61
C SER A 133 -2.27 4.77 -12.52
N GLN A 134 -3.36 4.33 -11.91
CA GLN A 134 -3.44 3.38 -10.81
C GLN A 134 -2.57 3.80 -9.62
N PRO A 135 -2.91 4.89 -8.92
CA PRO A 135 -2.19 5.29 -7.71
C PRO A 135 -2.39 4.23 -6.62
N VAL A 136 -1.31 3.85 -5.91
CA VAL A 136 -1.37 2.81 -4.88
C VAL A 136 -0.96 3.31 -3.51
N HIS A 137 0.29 3.72 -3.29
CA HIS A 137 0.74 4.23 -2.00
C HIS A 137 1.27 5.65 -2.11
N MET A 138 1.39 6.31 -0.97
CA MET A 138 1.83 7.69 -0.90
C MET A 138 2.54 8.01 0.40
N VAL A 139 3.37 9.05 0.36
CA VAL A 139 4.02 9.63 1.53
C VAL A 139 4.09 11.15 1.40
N ALA A 140 3.73 11.85 2.48
CA ALA A 140 3.89 13.30 2.57
C ALA A 140 5.29 13.66 3.08
N THR A 141 5.85 14.77 2.61
CA THR A 141 7.06 15.35 3.19
C THR A 141 6.85 15.76 4.64
N LEU A 142 7.93 15.87 5.42
CA LEU A 142 7.84 16.19 6.85
C LEU A 142 7.19 17.54 7.13
N ASP A 143 7.32 18.50 6.21
CA ASP A 143 6.65 19.81 6.27
C ASP A 143 5.19 19.79 5.78
N GLY A 144 4.73 18.62 5.32
CA GLY A 144 3.37 18.41 4.82
C GLY A 144 3.04 19.10 3.49
N ARG A 145 4.01 19.77 2.83
CA ARG A 145 3.76 20.58 1.63
C ARG A 145 3.71 19.79 0.33
N THR A 146 4.28 18.61 0.31
CA THR A 146 4.36 17.79 -0.90
C THR A 146 3.93 16.37 -0.58
N LEU A 147 3.10 15.79 -1.46
CA LEU A 147 2.70 14.39 -1.42
C LEU A 147 3.30 13.67 -2.62
N TYR A 148 4.02 12.59 -2.38
CA TYR A 148 4.55 11.67 -3.38
C TYR A 148 3.64 10.46 -3.50
N VAL A 149 3.13 10.18 -4.70
CA VAL A 149 2.15 9.12 -4.96
C VAL A 149 2.70 8.16 -6.01
N THR A 150 2.81 6.88 -5.69
CA THR A 150 3.25 5.85 -6.64
C THR A 150 2.11 5.48 -7.58
N ASN A 151 2.37 5.55 -8.89
CA ASN A 151 1.43 5.24 -9.95
C ASN A 151 1.80 3.89 -10.56
N PHE A 152 1.17 2.82 -10.11
CA PHE A 152 1.56 1.44 -10.42
C PHE A 152 1.57 1.16 -11.94
N ALA A 153 0.51 1.52 -12.66
CA ALA A 153 0.46 1.36 -14.10
C ALA A 153 1.19 2.48 -14.85
N GLY A 154 1.33 3.65 -14.24
CA GLY A 154 1.94 4.84 -14.83
C GLY A 154 3.48 4.81 -14.87
N ARG A 155 4.14 3.86 -14.20
CA ARG A 155 5.61 3.79 -14.07
C ARG A 155 6.22 5.11 -13.61
N SER A 156 5.56 5.78 -12.71
CA SER A 156 5.94 7.11 -12.22
C SER A 156 5.56 7.31 -10.76
N VAL A 157 6.11 8.34 -10.16
CA VAL A 157 5.67 8.91 -8.89
C VAL A 157 5.17 10.31 -9.16
N SER A 158 3.90 10.57 -8.87
CA SER A 158 3.34 11.94 -8.96
C SER A 158 3.77 12.76 -7.75
N VAL A 159 4.11 14.01 -8.02
CA VAL A 159 4.45 15.02 -7.02
C VAL A 159 3.28 16.01 -6.94
N VAL A 160 2.61 16.04 -5.81
CA VAL A 160 1.41 16.86 -5.57
C VAL A 160 1.73 17.94 -4.55
N ASP A 161 1.42 19.18 -4.88
CA ASP A 161 1.43 20.31 -3.95
C ASP A 161 0.16 20.23 -3.08
N THR A 162 0.31 20.13 -1.76
CA THR A 162 -0.81 19.95 -0.84
C THR A 162 -1.54 21.25 -0.49
N ALA A 163 -0.95 22.41 -0.79
CA ALA A 163 -1.62 23.69 -0.59
C ALA A 163 -2.62 23.98 -1.71
N THR A 164 -2.26 23.60 -2.94
CA THR A 164 -3.08 23.85 -4.14
C THR A 164 -3.82 22.62 -4.64
N TRP A 165 -3.46 21.43 -4.15
CA TRP A 165 -3.96 20.11 -4.60
C TRP A 165 -3.78 19.90 -6.11
N THR A 166 -2.66 20.38 -6.61
CA THR A 166 -2.28 20.21 -8.02
C THR A 166 -1.07 19.30 -8.16
N ARG A 167 -1.08 18.45 -9.18
CA ARG A 167 0.09 17.68 -9.57
C ARG A 167 1.09 18.62 -10.27
N SER A 168 2.27 18.76 -9.67
CA SER A 168 3.32 19.63 -10.22
C SER A 168 4.14 18.92 -11.31
N ARG A 169 4.37 17.60 -11.14
CA ARG A 169 5.10 16.76 -12.11
C ARG A 169 4.93 15.27 -11.83
N ASP A 170 5.43 14.44 -12.74
CA ASP A 170 5.65 13.01 -12.56
C ASP A 170 7.15 12.70 -12.67
N ILE A 171 7.66 11.88 -11.74
CA ILE A 171 9.03 11.38 -11.76
C ILE A 171 8.98 9.97 -12.35
N ALA A 172 9.63 9.75 -13.49
CA ALA A 172 9.73 8.41 -14.08
C ALA A 172 10.59 7.50 -13.18
N VAL A 173 10.10 6.30 -12.91
CA VAL A 173 10.75 5.27 -12.10
C VAL A 173 10.66 3.90 -12.78
N PRO A 174 11.40 2.88 -12.33
CA PRO A 174 11.23 1.50 -12.84
C PRO A 174 9.79 1.01 -12.73
N ALA A 175 9.47 -0.05 -13.49
CA ALA A 175 8.10 -0.52 -13.69
C ALA A 175 7.37 -0.87 -12.39
N ASN A 176 6.08 -0.55 -12.34
CA ASN A 176 5.15 -0.89 -11.29
C ASN A 176 5.61 -0.43 -9.90
N PRO A 177 5.83 0.88 -9.67
CA PRO A 177 6.14 1.39 -8.35
C PRO A 177 4.97 1.11 -7.40
N HIS A 178 5.27 0.56 -6.20
CA HIS A 178 4.26 0.16 -5.23
C HIS A 178 4.48 0.86 -3.89
N GLY A 179 5.12 0.22 -2.93
CA GLY A 179 5.41 0.83 -1.64
C GLY A 179 6.37 2.01 -1.72
N ILE A 180 6.16 3.01 -0.90
CA ILE A 180 7.01 4.20 -0.79
C ILE A 180 7.24 4.54 0.68
N VAL A 181 8.46 4.91 1.04
CA VAL A 181 8.82 5.37 2.39
C VAL A 181 9.75 6.56 2.32
N LEU A 182 9.58 7.50 3.26
CA LEU A 182 10.46 8.66 3.42
C LEU A 182 11.59 8.33 4.39
N SER A 183 12.80 8.83 4.13
CA SER A 183 13.88 8.79 5.10
C SER A 183 13.55 9.67 6.33
N PRO A 184 14.08 9.34 7.53
CA PRO A 184 13.75 10.08 8.75
C PRO A 184 14.02 11.58 8.68
N GLU A 185 15.07 11.98 7.95
CA GLU A 185 15.42 13.40 7.70
C GLU A 185 14.61 14.04 6.58
N GLY A 186 13.75 13.26 5.89
CA GLY A 186 12.87 13.74 4.84
C GLY A 186 13.55 14.01 3.48
N ARG A 187 14.88 13.81 3.37
CA ARG A 187 15.64 14.11 2.15
C ARG A 187 15.40 13.11 1.02
N TRP A 188 15.19 11.86 1.35
CA TRP A 188 15.07 10.78 0.37
C TRP A 188 13.72 10.08 0.49
N ALA A 189 13.11 9.76 -0.65
CA ALA A 189 12.01 8.80 -0.69
C ALA A 189 12.47 7.56 -1.46
N TYR A 190 12.15 6.38 -0.93
CA TYR A 190 12.51 5.09 -1.50
C TYR A 190 11.25 4.38 -1.97
N VAL A 191 11.27 3.90 -3.22
CA VAL A 191 10.11 3.31 -3.89
C VAL A 191 10.42 1.88 -4.30
N ALA A 192 9.64 0.93 -3.82
CA ALA A 192 9.70 -0.46 -4.25
C ALA A 192 9.10 -0.59 -5.66
N CYS A 193 9.89 -0.99 -6.65
CA CYS A 193 9.48 -1.11 -8.04
C CYS A 193 9.22 -2.57 -8.39
N PHE A 194 7.98 -3.02 -8.19
CA PHE A 194 7.53 -4.41 -8.31
C PHE A 194 7.90 -5.08 -9.65
N GLY A 195 7.77 -4.37 -10.76
CA GLY A 195 8.09 -4.89 -12.09
C GLY A 195 9.55 -4.69 -12.51
N GLY A 196 10.38 -4.04 -11.69
CA GLY A 196 11.72 -3.59 -12.05
C GLY A 196 12.88 -4.24 -11.31
N SER A 197 12.65 -5.15 -10.37
CA SER A 197 13.68 -5.71 -9.46
C SER A 197 14.59 -4.62 -8.88
N ALA A 198 14.01 -3.52 -8.41
CA ALA A 198 14.75 -2.33 -8.00
C ALA A 198 14.02 -1.52 -6.95
N ILE A 199 14.77 -0.71 -6.22
CA ILE A 199 14.26 0.38 -5.38
C ILE A 199 14.69 1.70 -6.03
N ALA A 200 13.73 2.56 -6.40
CA ALA A 200 14.03 3.91 -6.86
C ALA A 200 14.33 4.81 -5.67
N VAL A 201 15.31 5.70 -5.82
CA VAL A 201 15.72 6.70 -4.82
C VAL A 201 15.35 8.07 -5.37
N LEU A 202 14.44 8.76 -4.71
CA LEU A 202 14.02 10.11 -5.09
C LEU A 202 14.66 11.15 -4.16
N ASP A 203 15.15 12.23 -4.74
CA ASP A 203 15.50 13.44 -4.01
C ASP A 203 14.23 14.27 -3.82
N THR A 204 13.77 14.41 -2.58
CA THR A 204 12.50 15.12 -2.29
C THR A 204 12.62 16.64 -2.43
N GLN A 205 13.81 17.21 -2.26
CA GLN A 205 14.01 18.64 -2.42
C GLN A 205 14.04 19.05 -3.91
N ALA A 206 14.74 18.25 -4.73
CA ALA A 206 14.80 18.47 -6.17
C ALA A 206 13.55 17.95 -6.90
N ALA A 207 12.76 17.06 -6.25
CA ALA A 207 11.67 16.31 -6.83
C ALA A 207 12.10 15.56 -8.11
N THR A 208 13.19 14.81 -8.03
CA THR A 208 13.80 14.05 -9.14
C THR A 208 14.22 12.66 -8.72
N LEU A 209 14.41 11.76 -9.71
CA LEU A 209 15.06 10.48 -9.50
C LEU A 209 16.56 10.70 -9.28
N ALA A 210 17.06 10.35 -8.10
CA ALA A 210 18.47 10.44 -7.72
C ALA A 210 19.27 9.16 -8.06
N GLY A 211 18.57 8.08 -8.42
CA GLY A 211 19.17 6.81 -8.80
C GLY A 211 18.28 5.62 -8.48
N THR A 212 18.82 4.44 -8.72
CA THR A 212 18.16 3.15 -8.49
C THR A 212 19.09 2.20 -7.76
N ILE A 213 18.54 1.44 -6.83
CA ILE A 213 19.23 0.32 -6.17
C ILE A 213 18.74 -0.96 -6.83
N THR A 214 19.62 -1.66 -7.54
CA THR A 214 19.29 -2.92 -8.21
C THR A 214 19.22 -4.04 -7.19
N LEU A 215 18.16 -4.82 -7.22
CA LEU A 215 17.96 -6.03 -6.41
C LEU A 215 18.22 -7.27 -7.27
N PRO A 216 18.55 -8.42 -6.64
CA PRO A 216 18.75 -9.66 -7.38
C PRO A 216 17.51 -10.05 -8.19
N ALA A 217 17.67 -10.20 -9.49
CA ALA A 217 16.61 -10.60 -10.42
C ALA A 217 16.53 -12.13 -10.56
N PRO A 218 15.31 -12.71 -10.71
CA PRO A 218 14.04 -12.01 -10.67
C PRO A 218 13.63 -11.69 -9.24
N SER A 219 13.06 -10.49 -9.02
CA SER A 219 12.43 -10.12 -7.77
C SER A 219 11.25 -9.18 -7.99
N GLN A 220 10.37 -9.12 -7.00
CA GLN A 220 9.17 -8.27 -7.02
C GLN A 220 9.07 -7.50 -5.69
N PRO A 221 9.89 -6.44 -5.50
CA PRO A 221 9.82 -5.64 -4.29
C PRO A 221 8.44 -4.96 -4.20
N TYR A 222 7.76 -5.12 -3.06
CA TYR A 222 6.36 -4.72 -2.88
C TYR A 222 6.18 -3.72 -1.74
N GLY A 223 6.14 -4.19 -0.50
CA GLY A 223 6.14 -3.35 0.69
C GLY A 223 7.55 -2.85 1.02
N ILE A 224 7.64 -1.69 1.65
CA ILE A 224 8.91 -1.08 2.00
C ILE A 224 8.81 -0.37 3.36
N ALA A 225 9.84 -0.52 4.18
CA ALA A 225 10.01 0.20 5.44
C ALA A 225 11.47 0.64 5.60
N ILE A 226 11.72 1.54 6.55
CA ILE A 226 13.07 2.05 6.82
C ILE A 226 13.38 1.97 8.32
N SER A 227 14.64 1.71 8.68
CA SER A 227 15.10 1.72 10.07
C SER A 227 14.99 3.13 10.68
N PRO A 228 14.89 3.25 12.02
CA PRO A 228 14.75 4.55 12.68
C PRO A 228 15.89 5.54 12.37
N ASP A 229 17.11 5.02 12.18
CA ASP A 229 18.32 5.79 11.84
C ASP A 229 18.46 6.08 10.34
N GLY A 230 17.48 5.63 9.52
CA GLY A 230 17.50 5.81 8.07
C GLY A 230 18.53 4.96 7.32
N ARG A 231 19.30 4.12 8.01
CA ARG A 231 20.41 3.41 7.39
C ARG A 231 20.00 2.18 6.60
N TYR A 232 18.94 1.49 6.99
CA TYR A 232 18.51 0.26 6.34
C TYR A 232 17.09 0.35 5.82
N ILE A 233 16.92 -0.04 4.56
CA ILE A 233 15.63 -0.26 3.93
C ILE A 233 15.31 -1.74 4.01
N TYR A 234 14.06 -2.04 4.33
CA TYR A 234 13.49 -3.37 4.31
C TYR A 234 12.43 -3.42 3.22
N ALA A 235 12.60 -4.31 2.24
CA ALA A 235 11.65 -4.48 1.15
C ALA A 235 11.21 -5.94 1.02
N SER A 236 9.92 -6.19 1.01
CA SER A 236 9.38 -7.53 0.82
C SER A 236 9.51 -7.95 -0.65
N ASP A 237 10.01 -9.16 -0.91
CA ASP A 237 10.04 -9.74 -2.25
C ASP A 237 8.85 -10.68 -2.44
N ASN A 238 7.80 -10.17 -3.05
CA ASN A 238 6.55 -10.89 -3.31
C ASN A 238 6.73 -12.15 -4.18
N LEU A 239 7.81 -12.22 -4.97
CA LEU A 239 8.08 -13.36 -5.84
C LEU A 239 8.70 -14.54 -5.09
N LEU A 240 9.74 -14.28 -4.28
CA LEU A 240 10.59 -15.32 -3.71
C LEU A 240 10.44 -15.49 -2.19
N GLY A 241 9.49 -14.80 -1.56
CA GLY A 241 9.16 -15.02 -0.14
C GLY A 241 10.26 -14.60 0.82
N ARG A 242 10.93 -13.49 0.57
CA ARG A 242 12.03 -12.98 1.40
C ARG A 242 11.91 -11.48 1.65
N LEU A 243 12.63 -11.02 2.66
CA LEU A 243 12.85 -9.62 2.96
C LEU A 243 14.25 -9.24 2.49
N PHE A 244 14.37 -8.22 1.66
CA PHE A 244 15.64 -7.58 1.34
C PHE A 244 16.01 -6.59 2.44
N VAL A 245 17.28 -6.55 2.79
CA VAL A 245 17.88 -5.52 3.63
C VAL A 245 18.89 -4.74 2.79
N VAL A 246 18.69 -3.46 2.64
CA VAL A 246 19.51 -2.58 1.78
C VAL A 246 20.14 -1.49 2.64
N ASP A 247 21.45 -1.33 2.57
CA ASP A 247 22.16 -0.21 3.22
C ASP A 247 22.02 1.05 2.33
N THR A 248 21.41 2.11 2.87
CA THR A 248 21.13 3.35 2.15
C THR A 248 22.39 4.14 1.81
N ARG A 249 23.46 4.00 2.60
CA ARG A 249 24.72 4.72 2.40
C ARG A 249 25.51 4.15 1.22
N THR A 250 25.57 2.83 1.12
CA THR A 250 26.27 2.14 0.02
C THR A 250 25.36 1.94 -1.18
N ARG A 251 24.02 2.07 -1.00
CA ARG A 251 22.98 1.76 -1.99
C ARG A 251 23.11 0.33 -2.53
N ALA A 252 23.42 -0.59 -1.63
CA ALA A 252 23.65 -1.99 -1.96
C ALA A 252 22.87 -2.93 -1.03
N LEU A 253 22.59 -4.13 -1.52
CA LEU A 253 22.00 -5.20 -0.72
C LEU A 253 22.96 -5.58 0.42
N ALA A 254 22.50 -5.47 1.66
CA ALA A 254 23.24 -5.88 2.86
C ALA A 254 22.91 -7.33 3.25
N GLY A 255 21.69 -7.79 2.99
CA GLY A 255 21.27 -9.14 3.33
C GLY A 255 19.87 -9.50 2.85
N THR A 256 19.47 -10.73 3.11
CA THR A 256 18.12 -11.24 2.85
C THR A 256 17.68 -12.16 3.99
N VAL A 257 16.40 -12.09 4.34
CA VAL A 257 15.80 -12.95 5.37
C VAL A 257 14.62 -13.71 4.77
N PRO A 258 14.57 -15.05 4.84
CA PRO A 258 13.39 -15.80 4.44
C PRO A 258 12.20 -15.43 5.34
N ILE A 259 11.04 -15.23 4.72
CA ILE A 259 9.75 -14.97 5.38
C ILE A 259 8.68 -15.87 4.75
N GLY A 260 7.40 -15.50 4.77
CA GLY A 260 6.36 -16.33 4.15
C GLY A 260 6.23 -16.16 2.64
N VAL A 261 5.25 -16.83 2.05
CA VAL A 261 4.97 -16.83 0.60
C VAL A 261 4.08 -15.64 0.23
N LYS A 262 4.41 -14.96 -0.88
CA LYS A 262 3.71 -13.75 -1.33
C LYS A 262 3.68 -12.67 -0.25
N PRO A 263 4.85 -12.26 0.30
CA PRO A 263 4.86 -11.17 1.25
C PRO A 263 4.39 -9.88 0.61
N ALA A 264 3.63 -9.08 1.36
CA ALA A 264 3.03 -7.84 0.90
C ALA A 264 3.56 -6.64 1.70
N LEU A 265 2.76 -6.02 2.55
CA LEU A 265 3.13 -4.78 3.22
C LEU A 265 3.97 -5.03 4.50
N ILE A 266 4.65 -3.99 4.91
CA ILE A 266 5.54 -3.99 6.08
C ILE A 266 5.13 -2.83 6.98
N ALA A 267 4.91 -3.13 8.27
CA ALA A 267 4.79 -2.11 9.31
C ALA A 267 5.92 -2.27 10.32
N ARG A 268 6.39 -1.13 10.84
CA ARG A 268 7.41 -1.07 11.89
C ARG A 268 6.75 -0.69 13.21
N SER A 269 7.15 -1.33 14.31
CA SER A 269 6.70 -0.93 15.65
C SER A 269 7.11 0.51 15.97
N PRO A 270 6.36 1.24 16.82
CA PRO A 270 6.67 2.63 17.19
C PRO A 270 8.05 2.79 17.84
N ASP A 271 8.52 1.80 18.61
CA ASP A 271 9.86 1.77 19.21
C ASP A 271 10.98 1.48 18.19
N GLY A 272 10.61 1.17 16.95
CA GLY A 272 11.54 0.91 15.86
C GLY A 272 12.28 -0.43 15.91
N ARG A 273 11.90 -1.35 16.80
CA ARG A 273 12.63 -2.60 17.04
C ARG A 273 12.08 -3.82 16.34
N THR A 274 10.84 -3.74 15.86
CA THR A 274 10.13 -4.88 15.26
C THR A 274 9.55 -4.51 13.91
N LEU A 275 9.69 -5.42 12.94
CA LEU A 275 8.95 -5.38 11.68
C LEU A 275 7.88 -6.46 11.70
N TYR A 276 6.73 -6.11 11.17
CA TYR A 276 5.63 -7.01 10.86
C TYR A 276 5.44 -7.03 9.36
N VAL A 277 5.43 -8.23 8.76
CA VAL A 277 5.29 -8.41 7.31
C VAL A 277 4.15 -9.37 7.01
N THR A 278 3.16 -8.92 6.27
CA THR A 278 2.07 -9.78 5.81
C THR A 278 2.54 -10.71 4.72
N ASN A 279 2.14 -11.99 4.77
CA ASN A 279 2.47 -13.02 3.79
C ASN A 279 1.17 -13.62 3.24
N GLY A 280 0.66 -13.06 2.15
CA GLY A 280 -0.68 -13.35 1.65
C GLY A 280 -0.92 -14.84 1.40
N ALA A 281 -0.08 -15.51 0.63
CA ALA A 281 -0.29 -16.92 0.30
C ALA A 281 0.04 -17.88 1.45
N SER A 282 0.90 -17.49 2.39
CA SER A 282 1.13 -18.26 3.61
C SER A 282 0.04 -18.07 4.66
N ARG A 283 -0.79 -17.04 4.55
CA ARG A 283 -1.78 -16.65 5.54
C ARG A 283 -1.14 -16.40 6.91
N THR A 284 -0.02 -15.67 6.90
CA THR A 284 0.74 -15.39 8.12
C THR A 284 1.23 -13.94 8.16
N VAL A 285 1.58 -13.49 9.38
CA VAL A 285 2.36 -12.27 9.61
C VAL A 285 3.71 -12.69 10.20
N SER A 286 4.78 -12.37 9.50
CA SER A 286 6.16 -12.54 10.00
C SER A 286 6.50 -11.42 10.98
N VAL A 287 7.06 -11.79 12.13
CA VAL A 287 7.56 -10.86 13.18
C VAL A 287 9.08 -10.93 13.18
N LEU A 288 9.74 -9.82 12.84
CA LEU A 288 11.20 -9.76 12.76
C LEU A 288 11.75 -8.75 13.76
N ASP A 289 12.79 -9.15 14.48
CA ASP A 289 13.57 -8.26 15.34
C ASP A 289 14.62 -7.52 14.52
N ILE A 290 14.64 -6.19 14.62
CA ILE A 290 15.63 -5.30 14.03
C ILE A 290 16.32 -4.41 15.07
N GLY A 291 15.98 -4.57 16.37
CA GLY A 291 16.40 -3.63 17.41
C GLY A 291 17.92 -3.58 17.64
N ALA A 292 18.55 -4.72 17.84
CA ALA A 292 20.00 -4.78 18.09
C ALA A 292 20.82 -4.86 16.80
N HIS A 293 20.24 -5.42 15.74
CA HIS A 293 20.96 -5.72 14.49
C HIS A 293 20.09 -5.34 13.28
N PRO A 294 19.88 -4.05 12.98
CA PRO A 294 19.03 -3.62 11.88
C PRO A 294 19.54 -4.09 10.50
N ALA A 295 20.83 -4.40 10.36
CA ALA A 295 21.41 -5.00 9.16
C ALA A 295 21.11 -6.50 9.01
N ASP A 296 20.74 -7.19 10.09
CA ASP A 296 20.51 -8.63 10.14
C ASP A 296 19.21 -8.94 10.91
N PRO A 297 18.03 -8.61 10.32
CA PRO A 297 16.74 -8.90 10.93
C PRO A 297 16.57 -10.38 11.24
N ARG A 298 16.04 -10.70 12.42
CA ARG A 298 15.81 -12.08 12.83
C ARG A 298 14.34 -12.40 12.92
N LEU A 299 13.89 -13.39 12.17
CA LEU A 299 12.52 -13.90 12.25
C LEU A 299 12.31 -14.52 13.65
N ARG A 300 11.38 -13.92 14.43
CA ARG A 300 11.03 -14.38 15.79
C ARG A 300 9.78 -15.24 15.81
N ALA A 301 8.79 -14.90 14.97
CA ALA A 301 7.52 -15.61 14.91
C ALA A 301 6.91 -15.50 13.52
N SER A 302 6.05 -16.48 13.19
CA SER A 302 5.14 -16.45 12.06
C SER A 302 3.74 -16.71 12.61
N ILE A 303 2.88 -15.71 12.59
CA ILE A 303 1.56 -15.73 13.21
C ILE A 303 0.55 -16.04 12.12
N THR A 304 -0.23 -17.14 12.29
CA THR A 304 -1.32 -17.48 11.37
C THR A 304 -2.48 -16.52 11.56
N VAL A 305 -3.01 -16.00 10.44
CA VAL A 305 -4.20 -15.14 10.37
C VAL A 305 -5.20 -15.72 9.39
N ASP A 306 -6.42 -15.20 9.39
CA ASP A 306 -7.43 -15.60 8.43
C ASP A 306 -7.21 -14.95 7.06
N GLY A 307 -7.73 -15.57 6.02
CA GLY A 307 -7.73 -15.06 4.67
C GLY A 307 -6.34 -14.82 4.06
N TYR A 308 -6.26 -13.79 3.20
CA TYR A 308 -5.04 -13.35 2.51
C TYR A 308 -4.62 -12.00 3.11
N PRO A 309 -3.70 -11.97 4.09
CA PRO A 309 -3.30 -10.72 4.73
C PRO A 309 -2.56 -9.81 3.74
N HIS A 310 -2.97 -8.53 3.68
CA HIS A 310 -2.39 -7.53 2.79
C HIS A 310 -1.88 -6.31 3.55
N GLY A 311 -2.77 -5.38 3.93
CA GLY A 311 -2.43 -4.19 4.69
C GLY A 311 -2.29 -4.46 6.18
N LEU A 312 -1.45 -3.68 6.87
CA LEU A 312 -1.31 -3.78 8.31
C LEU A 312 -0.85 -2.46 8.94
N ALA A 313 -1.30 -2.22 10.16
CA ALA A 313 -0.83 -1.09 10.97
C ALA A 313 -0.59 -1.52 12.41
N VAL A 314 0.42 -0.91 13.04
CA VAL A 314 0.71 -1.07 14.47
C VAL A 314 0.05 0.07 15.23
N THR A 315 -0.59 -0.22 16.38
CA THR A 315 -1.16 0.83 17.24
C THR A 315 -0.05 1.76 17.78
N PRO A 316 -0.36 3.04 18.05
CA PRO A 316 0.63 4.03 18.51
C PRO A 316 1.39 3.62 19.77
N ASP A 317 0.76 2.84 20.67
CA ASP A 317 1.40 2.27 21.87
C ASP A 317 2.16 0.98 21.62
N GLY A 318 2.17 0.47 20.36
CA GLY A 318 2.85 -0.75 19.97
C GLY A 318 2.18 -2.05 20.42
N ARG A 319 1.00 -1.97 21.04
CA ARG A 319 0.37 -3.13 21.70
C ARG A 319 -0.33 -4.10 20.75
N TYR A 320 -0.86 -3.59 19.65
CA TYR A 320 -1.58 -4.40 18.69
C TYR A 320 -1.10 -4.14 17.26
N VAL A 321 -1.20 -5.18 16.43
CA VAL A 321 -1.12 -5.07 14.96
C VAL A 321 -2.49 -5.41 14.41
N VAL A 322 -3.04 -4.50 13.60
CA VAL A 322 -4.29 -4.73 12.87
C VAL A 322 -3.94 -5.06 11.44
N VAL A 323 -4.45 -6.17 10.94
CA VAL A 323 -4.14 -6.75 9.63
C VAL A 323 -5.42 -6.85 8.82
N ALA A 324 -5.42 -6.36 7.59
CA ALA A 324 -6.53 -6.53 6.65
C ALA A 324 -6.39 -7.88 5.94
N ASP A 325 -7.36 -8.76 6.15
CA ASP A 325 -7.41 -10.10 5.57
C ASP A 325 -8.41 -10.11 4.39
N THR A 326 -7.90 -9.84 3.17
CA THR A 326 -8.72 -9.55 1.98
C THR A 326 -9.73 -10.65 1.66
N THR A 327 -9.33 -11.91 1.68
CA THR A 327 -10.23 -13.04 1.40
C THR A 327 -11.02 -13.50 2.62
N GLY A 328 -10.59 -13.16 3.84
CA GLY A 328 -11.30 -13.39 5.09
C GLY A 328 -12.46 -12.43 5.30
N ARG A 329 -12.41 -11.25 4.66
CA ARG A 329 -13.37 -10.14 4.85
C ARG A 329 -13.40 -9.64 6.28
N ASP A 330 -12.25 -9.67 6.92
CA ASP A 330 -12.11 -9.30 8.32
C ASP A 330 -10.76 -8.61 8.60
N LEU A 331 -10.58 -8.21 9.83
CA LEU A 331 -9.32 -7.72 10.36
C LEU A 331 -8.86 -8.67 11.44
N SER A 332 -7.66 -9.25 11.28
CA SER A 332 -6.98 -9.93 12.38
C SER A 332 -6.30 -8.91 13.28
N VAL A 333 -6.55 -9.00 14.59
CA VAL A 333 -5.90 -8.17 15.61
C VAL A 333 -4.92 -9.02 16.40
N ILE A 334 -3.65 -8.72 16.28
CA ILE A 334 -2.55 -9.45 16.93
C ILE A 334 -2.11 -8.71 18.19
N ASP A 335 -2.06 -9.39 19.35
CA ASP A 335 -1.41 -8.85 20.57
C ASP A 335 0.12 -9.08 20.42
N THR A 336 0.88 -7.99 20.41
CA THR A 336 2.33 -8.01 20.18
C THR A 336 3.14 -8.64 21.32
N ARG A 337 2.55 -8.73 22.53
CA ARG A 337 3.21 -9.34 23.70
C ARG A 337 3.15 -10.86 23.63
N THR A 338 2.09 -11.42 23.06
CA THR A 338 1.88 -12.86 22.95
C THR A 338 2.24 -13.39 21.57
N ASN A 339 2.35 -12.51 20.55
CA ASN A 339 2.46 -12.86 19.14
C ASN A 339 1.34 -13.81 18.69
N ALA A 340 0.12 -13.53 19.11
CA ALA A 340 -1.06 -14.31 18.79
C ALA A 340 -2.23 -13.43 18.37
N VAL A 341 -3.14 -13.95 17.54
CA VAL A 341 -4.39 -13.27 17.21
C VAL A 341 -5.25 -13.20 18.45
N ALA A 342 -5.54 -11.97 18.90
CA ALA A 342 -6.40 -11.70 20.05
C ALA A 342 -7.89 -11.76 19.66
N THR A 343 -8.22 -11.35 18.44
CA THR A 343 -9.59 -11.37 17.89
C THR A 343 -9.57 -11.14 16.39
N THR A 344 -10.69 -11.43 15.74
CA THR A 344 -11.00 -11.02 14.36
C THR A 344 -12.22 -10.12 14.36
N ILE A 345 -12.28 -9.17 13.43
CA ILE A 345 -13.35 -8.17 13.31
C ILE A 345 -13.82 -8.16 11.86
N PRO A 346 -15.10 -8.43 11.56
CA PRO A 346 -15.62 -8.32 10.19
C PRO A 346 -15.37 -6.94 9.58
N ALA A 347 -14.91 -6.89 8.34
CA ALA A 347 -14.54 -5.65 7.64
C ALA A 347 -14.71 -5.78 6.13
N GLY A 348 -15.77 -5.18 5.59
CA GLY A 348 -15.97 -5.00 4.15
C GLY A 348 -16.00 -6.26 3.30
N GLU A 349 -15.89 -6.07 1.98
CA GLU A 349 -15.88 -7.15 0.98
C GLU A 349 -14.46 -7.59 0.62
N ASP A 350 -13.52 -6.62 0.59
CA ASP A 350 -12.12 -6.82 0.24
C ASP A 350 -11.26 -5.78 1.00
N PRO A 351 -11.14 -5.93 2.34
CA PRO A 351 -10.32 -5.03 3.16
C PRO A 351 -8.87 -5.12 2.68
N ASN A 352 -8.30 -3.96 2.28
CA ASN A 352 -7.02 -3.95 1.58
C ASN A 352 -5.89 -3.29 2.37
N ASP A 353 -6.09 -2.08 2.85
CA ASP A 353 -5.08 -1.36 3.62
C ASP A 353 -5.65 -0.82 4.92
N VAL A 354 -4.78 -0.69 5.94
CA VAL A 354 -5.16 -0.23 7.29
C VAL A 354 -4.22 0.87 7.72
N ILE A 355 -4.77 1.93 8.34
CA ILE A 355 -3.97 2.95 9.00
C ILE A 355 -4.58 3.32 10.35
N ILE A 356 -3.72 3.61 11.32
CA ILE A 356 -4.09 3.99 12.68
C ILE A 356 -3.37 5.30 12.99
N PRO A 357 -4.05 6.44 12.96
CA PRO A 357 -3.50 7.72 13.40
C PRO A 357 -3.03 7.66 14.85
N GLY A 358 -1.92 8.33 15.15
CA GLY A 358 -1.35 8.45 16.50
C GLY A 358 -2.06 9.47 17.36
#